data_8e11f7f0df5a5f9b50f04143b5fc0ed7
#
_entry.id   8e11f7f0df5a5f9b50f04143b5fc0ed7
#
_cell.length_a   1.000
_cell.length_b   1.000
_cell.length_c   1.000
_cell.angle_alpha   90.00
_cell.angle_beta   90.00
_cell.angle_gamma   90.00
#
_symmetry.space_group_name_H-M   'P 1'
#
loop_
_entity.id
_entity.type
_entity.pdbx_description
1 polymer ?
#
loop_
_entity_poly.entity_id
_entity_poly.type
_entity_poly.pdbx_seq_one_letter_code
_entity_poly.pdbx_strand_id
1 'polypeptide(L)'
;ASLRLDRYRAFLVRDLNQTIYHQSYALRFRLRHMPRRGEESVYTGTLSGLALGHGTIRIDMDSVPNEREGVTILLRNPVSPEAWRYSREHSKSLKLESKDLLDPLVDGVNQSPFELLMPFVFWDATYEKSGRVAGRPAHVYRFSCPEWVREAQPSWVRITLALDDTYEAPLRVETFSNRSVSHKIFLLNSLKKIESTWIVKTFDCKNRADSSNTRFEVLSAALQLDLDPILFAPEGLGRELTIPPEAFLSTK
;
A
#
# COMPACT_ATOMS: atom_id res chain seq x y z
N ALA A 1 -7.05 24.28 -13.28
CA ALA A 1 -5.87 23.42 -12.98
C ALA A 1 -5.17 23.89 -11.71
N SER A 2 -4.80 25.18 -11.60
CA SER A 2 -4.07 25.73 -10.43
C SER A 2 -4.78 25.44 -9.10
N LEU A 3 -6.05 25.83 -8.94
CA LEU A 3 -6.82 25.58 -7.71
C LEU A 3 -6.85 24.10 -7.28
N ARG A 4 -6.84 23.17 -8.25
CA ARG A 4 -6.85 21.72 -7.93
C ARG A 4 -5.49 21.24 -7.45
N LEU A 5 -4.41 21.78 -8.00
CA LEU A 5 -3.06 21.51 -7.52
C LEU A 5 -2.82 22.09 -6.14
N ASP A 6 -3.33 23.29 -5.87
CA ASP A 6 -3.21 23.93 -4.56
C ASP A 6 -3.98 23.14 -3.49
N ARG A 7 -5.18 22.63 -3.82
CA ARG A 7 -5.95 21.73 -2.94
C ARG A 7 -5.19 20.43 -2.69
N TYR A 8 -4.61 19.82 -3.72
CA TYR A 8 -3.81 18.61 -3.59
C TYR A 8 -2.59 18.81 -2.69
N ARG A 9 -1.86 19.92 -2.86
CA ARG A 9 -0.73 20.28 -2.00
C ARG A 9 -1.15 20.51 -0.56
N ALA A 10 -2.27 21.20 -0.35
CA ALA A 10 -2.83 21.40 0.99
C ALA A 10 -3.22 20.08 1.67
N PHE A 11 -3.76 19.12 0.92
CA PHE A 11 -4.03 17.77 1.38
C PHE A 11 -2.76 17.07 1.86
N LEU A 12 -1.68 17.07 1.07
CA LEU A 12 -0.42 16.46 1.45
C LEU A 12 0.18 17.05 2.73
N VAL A 13 0.17 18.40 2.85
CA VAL A 13 0.66 19.07 4.06
C VAL A 13 -0.18 18.73 5.28
N ARG A 14 -1.50 18.64 5.14
CA ARG A 14 -2.41 18.24 6.21
C ARG A 14 -2.08 16.82 6.69
N ASP A 15 -1.91 15.87 5.78
CA ASP A 15 -1.63 14.48 6.12
C ASP A 15 -0.25 14.31 6.79
N LEU A 16 0.77 15.04 6.34
CA LEU A 16 2.09 15.04 6.98
C LEU A 16 2.07 15.63 8.40
N ASN A 17 1.18 16.62 8.63
CA ASN A 17 1.07 17.31 9.92
C ASN A 17 0.01 16.71 10.85
N GLN A 18 -0.80 15.79 10.40
CA GLN A 18 -1.78 15.10 11.25
C GLN A 18 -1.11 14.08 12.17
N THR A 19 -0.27 14.56 13.07
CA THR A 19 0.20 13.85 14.26
C THR A 19 -0.95 13.52 15.24
N ILE A 20 -2.19 13.83 14.91
CA ILE A 20 -3.34 13.79 15.82
C ILE A 20 -3.94 12.39 15.96
N TYR A 21 -3.62 11.47 15.08
CA TYR A 21 -4.07 10.07 15.15
C TYR A 21 -2.97 9.17 15.70
N HIS A 22 -2.56 9.42 16.95
CA HIS A 22 -1.60 8.58 17.70
C HIS A 22 -2.19 7.23 18.12
N GLN A 23 -3.12 6.69 17.36
CA GLN A 23 -3.72 5.41 17.68
C GLN A 23 -3.29 4.40 16.64
N SER A 24 -2.50 3.44 17.10
CA SER A 24 -2.09 2.31 16.32
C SER A 24 -3.29 1.49 15.86
N TYR A 25 -3.13 0.79 14.78
CA TYR A 25 -4.16 -0.09 14.23
C TYR A 25 -3.54 -1.39 13.73
N ALA A 26 -4.39 -2.41 13.59
CA ALA A 26 -4.04 -3.65 12.93
C ALA A 26 -5.21 -4.18 12.11
N LEU A 27 -4.89 -4.68 10.92
CA LEU A 27 -5.82 -5.23 9.95
C LEU A 27 -5.42 -6.66 9.64
N ARG A 28 -6.24 -7.66 10.00
CA ARG A 28 -6.07 -9.01 9.49
C ARG A 28 -6.50 -9.03 8.05
N PHE A 29 -5.64 -9.53 7.18
CA PHE A 29 -5.89 -9.51 5.74
C PHE A 29 -5.73 -10.87 5.09
N ARG A 30 -6.26 -10.97 3.89
CA ARG A 30 -6.01 -12.02 2.93
C ARG A 30 -5.58 -11.41 1.61
N LEU A 31 -4.47 -11.90 1.05
CA LEU A 31 -4.07 -11.68 -0.33
C LEU A 31 -4.48 -12.89 -1.15
N ARG A 32 -5.21 -12.69 -2.24
CA ARG A 32 -5.57 -13.73 -3.19
C ARG A 32 -5.00 -13.36 -4.55
N HIS A 33 -3.99 -14.09 -4.98
CA HIS A 33 -3.41 -13.96 -6.30
C HIS A 33 -4.12 -14.87 -7.29
N MET A 34 -4.61 -14.29 -8.34
CA MET A 34 -5.35 -14.92 -9.43
C MET A 34 -4.54 -14.76 -10.72
N PRO A 35 -3.70 -15.75 -11.10
CA PRO A 35 -2.98 -15.72 -12.36
C PRO A 35 -3.97 -15.90 -13.52
N ARG A 36 -3.55 -15.49 -14.73
CA ARG A 36 -4.36 -15.74 -15.93
C ARG A 36 -4.58 -17.24 -16.19
N ARG A 37 -3.61 -18.07 -15.82
CA ARG A 37 -3.63 -19.54 -15.94
C ARG A 37 -2.94 -20.14 -14.73
N GLY A 38 -3.40 -21.31 -14.28
CA GLY A 38 -2.85 -21.99 -13.11
C GLY A 38 -3.74 -21.82 -11.87
N GLU A 39 -3.23 -22.24 -10.74
CA GLU A 39 -3.94 -22.22 -9.47
C GLU A 39 -3.80 -20.87 -8.77
N GLU A 40 -4.84 -20.49 -8.03
CA GLU A 40 -4.81 -19.31 -7.17
C GLU A 40 -3.93 -19.57 -5.94
N SER A 41 -3.20 -18.54 -5.53
CA SER A 41 -2.45 -18.55 -4.27
C SER A 41 -3.10 -17.62 -3.26
N VAL A 42 -3.13 -18.07 -2.01
CA VAL A 42 -3.73 -17.31 -0.90
C VAL A 42 -2.70 -17.15 0.21
N TYR A 43 -2.54 -15.92 0.67
CA TYR A 43 -1.68 -15.55 1.79
C TYR A 43 -2.51 -14.81 2.84
N THR A 44 -2.19 -15.03 4.10
CA THR A 44 -2.81 -14.32 5.23
C THR A 44 -1.75 -13.63 6.07
N GLY A 45 -2.18 -12.68 6.87
CA GLY A 45 -1.31 -11.95 7.76
C GLY A 45 -1.99 -10.79 8.45
N THR A 46 -1.17 -9.99 9.12
CA THR A 46 -1.59 -8.77 9.80
C THR A 46 -0.80 -7.57 9.28
N LEU A 47 -1.51 -6.53 8.84
CA LEU A 47 -0.95 -5.23 8.52
C LEU A 47 -1.22 -4.30 9.68
N SER A 48 -0.19 -3.67 10.22
CA SER A 48 -0.30 -2.74 11.34
C SER A 48 0.43 -1.43 11.09
N GLY A 49 0.06 -0.38 11.80
CA GLY A 49 0.69 0.92 11.70
C GLY A 49 0.46 1.75 12.96
N LEU A 50 1.31 2.77 13.14
CA LEU A 50 1.23 3.71 14.26
C LEU A 50 0.09 4.73 14.08
N ALA A 51 -0.30 4.99 12.83
CA ALA A 51 -1.44 5.85 12.49
C ALA A 51 -2.01 5.43 11.13
N LEU A 52 -3.31 5.68 10.92
CA LEU A 52 -3.93 5.55 9.61
C LEU A 52 -3.44 6.70 8.71
N GLY A 53 -3.01 6.38 7.47
CA GLY A 53 -2.52 7.35 6.50
C GLY A 53 -1.09 7.07 6.06
N HIS A 54 -0.37 8.12 5.66
CA HIS A 54 1.02 8.02 5.20
C HIS A 54 1.97 7.88 6.38
N GLY A 55 2.28 6.65 6.74
CA GLY A 55 3.12 6.41 7.89
C GLY A 55 3.99 5.18 7.75
N THR A 56 4.37 4.66 8.87
CA THR A 56 5.08 3.40 8.98
C THR A 56 4.07 2.26 8.96
N ILE A 57 4.30 1.26 8.11
CA ILE A 57 3.48 0.06 7.95
C ILE A 57 4.34 -1.16 8.24
N ARG A 58 3.85 -2.02 9.12
CA ARG A 58 4.40 -3.35 9.36
C ARG A 58 3.43 -4.40 8.81
N ILE A 59 3.96 -5.36 8.06
CA ILE A 59 3.20 -6.45 7.46
C ILE A 59 3.80 -7.77 7.95
N ASP A 60 3.05 -8.49 8.77
CA ASP A 60 3.39 -9.82 9.23
C ASP A 60 2.62 -10.84 8.40
N MET A 61 3.33 -11.58 7.52
CA MET A 61 2.73 -12.65 6.71
C MET A 61 2.99 -14.01 7.38
N ASP A 62 1.95 -14.85 7.48
CA ASP A 62 1.99 -16.08 8.26
C ASP A 62 2.88 -17.15 7.62
N SER A 63 2.75 -17.30 6.29
CA SER A 63 3.54 -18.23 5.49
C SER A 63 3.63 -17.73 4.07
N VAL A 64 4.80 -17.83 3.46
CA VAL A 64 5.05 -17.45 2.07
C VAL A 64 5.95 -18.50 1.40
N PRO A 65 6.03 -18.51 0.05
CA PRO A 65 6.95 -19.40 -0.65
C PRO A 65 8.38 -19.27 -0.10
N ASN A 66 9.01 -20.40 0.17
CA ASN A 66 10.37 -20.54 0.72
C ASN A 66 10.57 -20.04 2.16
N GLU A 67 9.51 -19.57 2.85
CA GLU A 67 9.56 -19.12 4.25
C GLU A 67 8.32 -19.60 5.00
N ARG A 68 8.35 -20.82 5.51
CA ARG A 68 7.19 -21.45 6.16
C ARG A 68 6.76 -20.77 7.46
N GLU A 69 7.71 -20.22 8.20
CA GLU A 69 7.44 -19.45 9.42
C GLU A 69 7.01 -18.00 9.12
N GLY A 70 6.94 -17.65 7.82
CA GLY A 70 6.52 -16.36 7.35
C GLY A 70 7.59 -15.28 7.41
N VAL A 71 7.19 -14.07 7.03
CA VAL A 71 8.06 -12.90 6.97
C VAL A 71 7.40 -11.69 7.61
N THR A 72 8.23 -10.78 8.12
CA THR A 72 7.80 -9.45 8.53
C THR A 72 8.43 -8.41 7.59
N ILE A 73 7.61 -7.53 7.04
CA ILE A 73 8.05 -6.44 6.16
C ILE A 73 7.72 -5.12 6.86
N LEU A 74 8.70 -4.26 6.97
CA LEU A 74 8.56 -2.91 7.49
C LEU A 74 8.73 -1.91 6.36
N LEU A 75 7.74 -1.06 6.17
CA LEU A 75 7.73 0.03 5.21
C LEU A 75 7.60 1.34 5.96
N ARG A 76 8.42 2.33 5.64
CA ARG A 76 8.34 3.65 6.28
C ARG A 76 8.86 4.76 5.38
N ASN A 77 8.60 6.01 5.81
CA ASN A 77 9.05 7.22 5.16
C ASN A 77 8.63 7.31 3.69
N PRO A 78 7.34 7.50 3.39
CA PRO A 78 6.85 7.51 2.01
C PRO A 78 7.46 8.63 1.14
N VAL A 79 7.96 9.71 1.76
CA VAL A 79 8.65 10.79 1.04
C VAL A 79 10.00 10.32 0.51
N SER A 80 10.74 9.55 1.32
CA SER A 80 12.00 8.88 0.96
C SER A 80 11.90 7.41 1.38
N PRO A 81 11.30 6.55 0.54
CA PRO A 81 10.89 5.21 0.91
C PRO A 81 12.02 4.34 1.43
N GLU A 82 11.78 3.71 2.56
CA GLU A 82 12.66 2.72 3.15
C GLU A 82 11.86 1.45 3.46
N ALA A 83 12.47 0.30 3.23
CA ALA A 83 11.87 -0.99 3.55
C ALA A 83 12.89 -1.97 4.12
N TRP A 84 12.40 -2.85 4.98
CA TRP A 84 13.15 -3.98 5.55
C TRP A 84 12.30 -5.23 5.44
N ARG A 85 12.98 -6.36 5.21
CA ARG A 85 12.39 -7.69 5.25
C ARG A 85 13.08 -8.49 6.34
N TYR A 86 12.32 -9.11 7.22
CA TYR A 86 12.78 -10.02 8.25
C TYR A 86 12.23 -11.42 7.97
N SER A 87 13.13 -12.38 7.77
CA SER A 87 12.82 -13.80 7.71
C SER A 87 12.73 -14.35 9.12
N ARG A 88 11.57 -14.89 9.51
CA ARG A 88 11.40 -15.51 10.82
C ARG A 88 12.16 -16.82 10.91
N GLU A 89 12.11 -17.62 9.85
CA GLU A 89 12.81 -18.91 9.76
C GLU A 89 14.33 -18.75 9.93
N HIS A 90 14.90 -17.70 9.37
CA HIS A 90 16.35 -17.45 9.41
C HIS A 90 16.77 -16.44 10.49
N SER A 91 15.83 -15.82 11.19
CA SER A 91 16.07 -14.74 12.17
C SER A 91 16.95 -13.62 11.61
N LYS A 92 16.74 -13.29 10.33
CA LYS A 92 17.60 -12.36 9.59
C LYS A 92 16.79 -11.17 9.06
N SER A 93 17.28 -9.97 9.36
CA SER A 93 16.77 -8.71 8.79
C SER A 93 17.64 -8.25 7.61
N LEU A 94 17.00 -7.78 6.55
CA LEU A 94 17.62 -7.21 5.36
C LEU A 94 16.97 -5.87 5.05
N LYS A 95 17.77 -4.81 4.91
CA LYS A 95 17.30 -3.55 4.32
C LYS A 95 17.21 -3.73 2.82
N LEU A 96 16.05 -3.37 2.25
CA LEU A 96 15.82 -3.43 0.81
C LEU A 96 16.44 -2.19 0.14
N GLU A 97 16.99 -2.38 -1.04
CA GLU A 97 17.47 -1.27 -1.89
C GLU A 97 16.28 -0.59 -2.60
N SER A 98 16.49 0.59 -3.15
CA SER A 98 15.42 1.34 -3.83
C SER A 98 14.79 0.56 -4.99
N LYS A 99 15.57 -0.24 -5.72
CA LYS A 99 15.07 -1.10 -6.80
C LYS A 99 14.11 -2.19 -6.30
N ASP A 100 14.41 -2.76 -5.12
CA ASP A 100 13.63 -3.84 -4.52
C ASP A 100 12.23 -3.35 -4.04
N LEU A 101 12.07 -2.02 -3.88
CA LEU A 101 10.77 -1.43 -3.54
C LEU A 101 9.72 -1.63 -4.63
N LEU A 102 10.13 -1.89 -5.86
CA LEU A 102 9.25 -2.12 -7.01
C LEU A 102 8.97 -3.61 -7.24
N ASP A 103 9.70 -4.49 -6.56
CA ASP A 103 9.49 -5.93 -6.61
C ASP A 103 8.29 -6.36 -5.76
N PRO A 104 7.66 -7.48 -6.07
CA PRO A 104 6.57 -8.02 -5.27
C PRO A 104 6.93 -8.18 -3.79
N LEU A 105 5.98 -7.94 -2.89
CA LEU A 105 6.15 -8.18 -1.44
C LEU A 105 6.62 -9.60 -1.15
N VAL A 106 6.04 -10.55 -1.86
CA VAL A 106 6.40 -11.97 -1.87
C VAL A 106 6.10 -12.54 -3.25
N ASP A 107 6.74 -13.66 -3.58
CA ASP A 107 6.52 -14.35 -4.85
C ASP A 107 5.03 -14.67 -5.05
N GLY A 108 4.55 -14.44 -6.27
CA GLY A 108 3.16 -14.73 -6.64
C GLY A 108 2.14 -13.68 -6.19
N VAL A 109 2.55 -12.44 -5.83
CA VAL A 109 1.62 -11.31 -5.66
C VAL A 109 2.01 -10.13 -6.57
N ASN A 110 1.08 -9.23 -6.84
CA ASN A 110 1.34 -8.07 -7.68
C ASN A 110 1.72 -6.82 -6.88
N GLN A 111 1.34 -6.77 -5.60
CA GLN A 111 1.66 -5.64 -4.72
C GLN A 111 3.14 -5.60 -4.40
N SER A 112 3.69 -4.41 -4.42
CA SER A 112 5.05 -4.11 -3.97
C SER A 112 5.03 -3.10 -2.82
N PRO A 113 6.16 -2.90 -2.12
CA PRO A 113 6.32 -1.81 -1.18
C PRO A 113 5.93 -0.45 -1.77
N PHE A 114 6.25 -0.23 -3.03
CA PHE A 114 5.97 1.01 -3.74
C PHE A 114 4.47 1.34 -3.82
N GLU A 115 3.62 0.39 -4.18
CA GLU A 115 2.18 0.61 -4.23
C GLU A 115 1.57 0.85 -2.85
N LEU A 116 2.12 0.25 -1.80
CA LEU A 116 1.60 0.41 -0.44
C LEU A 116 2.02 1.75 0.18
N LEU A 117 3.24 2.20 -0.07
CA LEU A 117 3.75 3.51 0.41
C LEU A 117 3.26 4.68 -0.43
N MET A 118 2.95 4.44 -1.70
CA MET A 118 2.54 5.47 -2.68
C MET A 118 3.47 6.71 -2.68
N PRO A 119 4.81 6.57 -2.81
CA PRO A 119 5.72 7.71 -2.69
C PRO A 119 5.51 8.77 -3.76
N PHE A 120 4.92 8.39 -4.89
CA PHE A 120 4.61 9.30 -5.98
C PHE A 120 3.65 10.43 -5.59
N VAL A 121 2.85 10.27 -4.53
CA VAL A 121 1.95 11.33 -4.06
C VAL A 121 2.72 12.58 -3.60
N PHE A 122 3.99 12.44 -3.25
CA PHE A 122 4.88 13.53 -2.83
C PHE A 122 5.71 14.11 -3.98
N TRP A 123 5.63 13.53 -5.20
CA TRP A 123 6.35 14.07 -6.36
C TRP A 123 5.61 15.25 -6.98
N ASP A 124 6.27 15.95 -7.90
CA ASP A 124 5.64 17.03 -8.64
C ASP A 124 4.44 16.52 -9.45
N ALA A 125 3.27 17.03 -9.10
CA ALA A 125 2.02 16.65 -9.71
C ALA A 125 1.62 17.60 -10.84
N THR A 126 1.09 17.06 -11.92
CA THR A 126 0.37 17.79 -12.96
C THR A 126 -1.10 17.39 -12.91
N TYR A 127 -2.00 18.36 -12.79
CA TYR A 127 -3.43 18.09 -12.91
C TYR A 127 -3.78 17.75 -14.37
N GLU A 128 -4.42 16.61 -14.58
CA GLU A 128 -4.74 16.11 -15.92
C GLU A 128 -6.20 16.40 -16.29
N LYS A 129 -7.13 15.94 -15.48
CA LYS A 129 -8.57 16.08 -15.72
C LYS A 129 -9.43 15.77 -14.50
N SER A 130 -10.71 16.13 -14.58
CA SER A 130 -11.76 15.59 -13.72
C SER A 130 -12.67 14.65 -14.52
N GLY A 131 -13.33 13.73 -13.82
CA GLY A 131 -14.21 12.77 -14.43
C GLY A 131 -14.77 11.77 -13.42
N ARG A 132 -15.35 10.68 -13.90
CA ARG A 132 -15.78 9.57 -13.06
C ARG A 132 -14.80 8.41 -13.13
N VAL A 133 -14.39 7.91 -11.97
CA VAL A 133 -13.54 6.72 -11.82
C VAL A 133 -14.23 5.77 -10.86
N ALA A 134 -14.43 4.52 -11.25
CA ALA A 134 -15.21 3.54 -10.49
C ALA A 134 -16.58 4.05 -10.02
N GLY A 135 -17.26 4.85 -10.89
CA GLY A 135 -18.58 5.43 -10.60
C GLY A 135 -18.57 6.69 -9.72
N ARG A 136 -17.41 7.13 -9.20
CA ARG A 136 -17.28 8.26 -8.27
C ARG A 136 -16.66 9.47 -8.96
N PRO A 137 -17.06 10.71 -8.62
CA PRO A 137 -16.37 11.91 -9.07
C PRO A 137 -14.91 11.89 -8.60
N ALA A 138 -13.99 12.18 -9.50
CA ALA A 138 -12.57 12.10 -9.21
C ALA A 138 -11.76 13.14 -9.98
N HIS A 139 -10.60 13.48 -9.43
CA HIS A 139 -9.57 14.30 -10.06
C HIS A 139 -8.35 13.44 -10.34
N VAL A 140 -7.86 13.52 -11.58
CA VAL A 140 -6.70 12.77 -12.04
C VAL A 140 -5.48 13.64 -12.04
N TYR A 141 -4.46 13.19 -11.35
CA TYR A 141 -3.13 13.78 -11.28
C TYR A 141 -2.12 12.87 -11.95
N ARG A 142 -1.12 13.47 -12.58
CA ARG A 142 -0.03 12.79 -13.27
C ARG A 142 1.30 13.13 -12.63
N PHE A 143 2.15 12.12 -12.48
CA PHE A 143 3.49 12.21 -11.92
C PHE A 143 4.48 11.61 -12.90
N SER A 144 5.60 12.29 -13.13
CA SER A 144 6.73 11.74 -13.89
C SER A 144 7.58 10.86 -12.98
N CYS A 145 7.95 9.68 -13.43
CA CYS A 145 8.81 8.79 -12.65
C CYS A 145 10.22 9.39 -12.52
N PRO A 146 10.76 9.49 -11.29
CA PRO A 146 12.13 9.94 -11.07
C PRO A 146 13.14 8.91 -11.61
N GLU A 147 14.41 9.28 -11.63
CA GLU A 147 15.49 8.49 -12.21
C GLU A 147 15.58 7.10 -11.56
N TRP A 148 15.58 7.02 -10.24
CA TRP A 148 15.68 5.75 -9.52
C TRP A 148 14.57 4.74 -9.87
N VAL A 149 13.34 5.21 -10.15
CA VAL A 149 12.25 4.33 -10.62
C VAL A 149 12.52 3.85 -12.04
N ARG A 150 13.00 4.75 -12.92
CA ARG A 150 13.30 4.41 -14.32
C ARG A 150 14.52 3.50 -14.45
N GLU A 151 15.47 3.60 -13.53
CA GLU A 151 16.61 2.67 -13.46
C GLU A 151 16.15 1.27 -13.05
N ALA A 152 15.29 1.16 -12.04
CA ALA A 152 14.75 -0.11 -11.56
C ALA A 152 13.70 -0.71 -12.52
N GLN A 153 12.86 0.14 -13.12
CA GLN A 153 11.79 -0.24 -14.05
C GLN A 153 11.82 0.67 -15.28
N PRO A 154 12.71 0.40 -16.28
CA PRO A 154 12.87 1.26 -17.45
C PRO A 154 11.61 1.46 -18.30
N SER A 155 10.66 0.54 -18.18
CA SER A 155 9.36 0.65 -18.86
C SER A 155 8.42 1.66 -18.21
N TRP A 156 8.65 2.08 -16.96
CA TRP A 156 7.78 3.02 -16.25
C TRP A 156 8.25 4.45 -16.44
N VAL A 157 7.41 5.29 -17.03
CA VAL A 157 7.75 6.71 -17.26
C VAL A 157 6.84 7.66 -16.51
N ARG A 158 5.61 7.25 -16.22
CA ARG A 158 4.65 8.07 -15.48
C ARG A 158 3.66 7.24 -14.70
N ILE A 159 3.09 7.88 -13.70
CA ILE A 159 2.01 7.36 -12.87
C ILE A 159 0.83 8.32 -12.94
N THR A 160 -0.38 7.80 -12.92
CA THR A 160 -1.59 8.60 -12.71
C THR A 160 -2.27 8.15 -11.43
N LEU A 161 -2.83 9.12 -10.71
CA LEU A 161 -3.61 8.92 -9.50
C LEU A 161 -4.97 9.59 -9.66
N ALA A 162 -6.03 8.84 -9.52
CA ALA A 162 -7.38 9.36 -9.42
C ALA A 162 -7.77 9.45 -7.94
N LEU A 163 -7.97 10.67 -7.44
CA LEU A 163 -8.48 10.95 -6.10
C LEU A 163 -9.98 11.21 -6.13
N ASP A 164 -10.71 10.65 -5.18
CA ASP A 164 -12.11 10.97 -4.93
C ASP A 164 -12.29 12.45 -4.60
N ASP A 165 -13.26 13.09 -5.19
CA ASP A 165 -13.49 14.55 -4.99
C ASP A 165 -13.98 14.89 -3.58
N THR A 166 -14.61 13.96 -2.89
CA THR A 166 -15.22 14.18 -1.57
C THR A 166 -14.32 13.72 -0.44
N TYR A 167 -13.77 12.50 -0.56
CA TYR A 167 -13.02 11.86 0.53
C TYR A 167 -11.50 11.89 0.33
N GLU A 168 -11.05 12.37 -0.84
CA GLU A 168 -9.62 12.41 -1.21
C GLU A 168 -8.94 11.02 -1.13
N ALA A 169 -9.73 9.96 -1.24
CA ALA A 169 -9.24 8.60 -1.25
C ALA A 169 -8.66 8.23 -2.63
N PRO A 170 -7.55 7.47 -2.71
CA PRO A 170 -6.99 6.99 -3.96
C PRO A 170 -7.90 5.92 -4.58
N LEU A 171 -8.67 6.28 -5.60
CA LEU A 171 -9.59 5.35 -6.29
C LEU A 171 -8.86 4.45 -7.26
N ARG A 172 -7.88 5.00 -8.00
CA ARG A 172 -7.12 4.28 -9.01
C ARG A 172 -5.72 4.86 -9.14
N VAL A 173 -4.73 4.00 -9.13
CA VAL A 173 -3.34 4.31 -9.50
C VAL A 173 -2.98 3.48 -10.71
N GLU A 174 -2.32 4.07 -11.69
CA GLU A 174 -1.95 3.37 -12.91
C GLU A 174 -0.55 3.79 -13.39
N THR A 175 0.31 2.82 -13.67
CA THR A 175 1.65 3.03 -14.19
C THR A 175 1.67 2.88 -15.70
N PHE A 176 2.42 3.71 -16.40
CA PHE A 176 2.46 3.75 -17.87
C PHE A 176 3.87 3.76 -18.43
N SER A 177 4.01 3.16 -19.61
CA SER A 177 5.19 3.30 -20.48
C SER A 177 5.18 4.63 -21.26
N ASN A 178 6.29 4.88 -21.95
CA ASN A 178 6.42 6.01 -22.88
C ASN A 178 5.38 5.96 -24.03
N ARG A 179 4.92 4.78 -24.41
CA ARG A 179 3.86 4.57 -25.43
C ARG A 179 2.45 4.65 -24.83
N SER A 180 2.29 5.14 -23.62
CA SER A 180 1.01 5.17 -22.92
C SER A 180 0.36 3.80 -22.70
N VAL A 181 1.15 2.73 -22.73
CA VAL A 181 0.70 1.38 -22.39
C VAL A 181 0.64 1.25 -20.87
N SER A 182 -0.51 0.84 -20.34
CA SER A 182 -0.69 0.57 -18.93
C SER A 182 0.01 -0.72 -18.54
N HIS A 183 0.82 -0.68 -17.48
CA HIS A 183 1.52 -1.85 -16.96
C HIS A 183 0.83 -2.43 -15.72
N LYS A 184 0.50 -1.57 -14.76
CA LYS A 184 -0.04 -1.97 -13.47
C LYS A 184 -1.18 -1.07 -13.07
N ILE A 185 -2.25 -1.63 -12.53
CA ILE A 185 -3.41 -0.88 -12.07
C ILE A 185 -3.71 -1.29 -10.63
N PHE A 186 -3.66 -0.33 -9.75
CA PHE A 186 -4.17 -0.44 -8.40
C PHE A 186 -5.57 0.18 -8.35
N LEU A 187 -6.55 -0.55 -7.87
CA LEU A 187 -7.96 -0.12 -7.87
C LEU A 187 -8.59 -0.35 -6.50
N LEU A 188 -9.03 0.72 -5.86
CA LEU A 188 -9.85 0.64 -4.65
C LEU A 188 -11.25 0.15 -5.02
N ASN A 189 -11.65 -1.01 -4.49
CA ASN A 189 -12.96 -1.60 -4.77
C ASN A 189 -13.99 -1.22 -3.71
N SER A 190 -13.63 -1.28 -2.42
CA SER A 190 -14.58 -0.98 -1.35
C SER A 190 -13.89 -0.45 -0.09
N LEU A 191 -14.66 0.37 0.61
CA LEU A 191 -14.37 0.87 1.96
C LEU A 191 -15.37 0.26 2.94
N LYS A 192 -14.97 0.15 4.18
CA LYS A 192 -15.83 -0.25 5.30
C LYS A 192 -15.68 0.74 6.44
N LYS A 193 -16.80 1.10 7.06
CA LYS A 193 -16.79 1.88 8.29
C LYS A 193 -16.74 0.93 9.49
N ILE A 194 -15.71 1.05 10.30
CA ILE A 194 -15.55 0.35 11.58
C ILE A 194 -15.63 1.43 12.67
N GLU A 195 -16.65 1.33 13.52
CA GLU A 195 -16.98 2.39 14.47
C GLU A 195 -17.15 3.75 13.75
N SER A 196 -16.30 4.73 14.00
CA SER A 196 -16.29 6.03 13.35
C SER A 196 -15.31 6.16 12.18
N THR A 197 -14.45 5.16 11.96
CA THR A 197 -13.30 5.22 11.05
C THR A 197 -13.58 4.48 9.75
N TRP A 198 -13.30 5.12 8.60
CA TRP A 198 -13.30 4.48 7.31
C TRP A 198 -11.97 3.80 7.04
N ILE A 199 -12.00 2.53 6.69
CA ILE A 199 -10.82 1.75 6.29
C ILE A 199 -11.02 1.17 4.89
N VAL A 200 -9.94 0.85 4.23
CA VAL A 200 -9.96 0.07 2.99
C VAL A 200 -10.44 -1.35 3.32
N LYS A 201 -11.49 -1.81 2.63
CA LYS A 201 -12.00 -3.18 2.74
C LYS A 201 -11.34 -4.08 1.70
N THR A 202 -11.34 -3.66 0.44
CA THR A 202 -10.74 -4.42 -0.67
C THR A 202 -10.11 -3.48 -1.69
N PHE A 203 -8.96 -3.90 -2.21
CA PHE A 203 -8.36 -3.34 -3.42
C PHE A 203 -7.74 -4.42 -4.28
N ASP A 204 -7.67 -4.17 -5.57
CA ASP A 204 -7.05 -5.03 -6.57
C ASP A 204 -5.75 -4.40 -7.09
N CYS A 205 -4.75 -5.21 -7.30
CA CYS A 205 -3.55 -4.87 -8.05
C CYS A 205 -3.46 -5.76 -9.30
N LYS A 206 -3.72 -5.18 -10.47
CA LYS A 206 -3.72 -5.87 -11.76
C LYS A 206 -2.40 -5.66 -12.47
N ASN A 207 -1.76 -6.74 -12.86
CA ASN A 207 -0.59 -6.70 -13.74
C ASN A 207 -1.05 -6.97 -15.19
N ARG A 208 -0.77 -6.01 -16.07
CA ARG A 208 -1.17 -6.10 -17.48
C ARG A 208 -0.25 -6.98 -18.30
N ALA A 209 1.01 -7.17 -17.88
CA ALA A 209 1.98 -7.96 -18.61
C ALA A 209 1.61 -9.45 -18.66
N ASP A 210 1.15 -10.00 -17.53
CA ASP A 210 0.75 -11.40 -17.39
C ASP A 210 -0.76 -11.61 -17.23
N SER A 211 -1.53 -10.50 -17.19
CA SER A 211 -2.98 -10.50 -17.00
C SER A 211 -3.41 -11.12 -15.66
N SER A 212 -2.57 -11.03 -14.64
CA SER A 212 -2.87 -11.48 -13.29
C SER A 212 -3.55 -10.37 -12.46
N ASN A 213 -4.19 -10.77 -11.38
CA ASN A 213 -4.75 -9.86 -10.39
C ASN A 213 -4.47 -10.39 -8.98
N THR A 214 -4.04 -9.51 -8.09
CA THR A 214 -3.95 -9.83 -6.66
C THR A 214 -4.92 -8.94 -5.90
N ARG A 215 -5.87 -9.56 -5.20
CA ARG A 215 -6.82 -8.89 -4.31
C ARG A 215 -6.31 -8.89 -2.89
N PHE A 216 -6.24 -7.72 -2.31
CA PHE A 216 -6.10 -7.52 -0.87
C PHE A 216 -7.49 -7.36 -0.26
N GLU A 217 -7.78 -8.12 0.79
CA GLU A 217 -9.04 -8.04 1.53
C GLU A 217 -8.78 -7.97 3.02
N VAL A 218 -9.31 -6.96 3.69
CA VAL A 218 -9.34 -6.86 5.15
C VAL A 218 -10.46 -7.71 5.69
N LEU A 219 -10.13 -8.66 6.56
CA LEU A 219 -11.07 -9.59 7.19
C LEU A 219 -11.63 -9.06 8.50
N SER A 220 -10.75 -8.41 9.28
CA SER A 220 -11.09 -7.76 10.55
C SER A 220 -10.09 -6.65 10.87
N ALA A 221 -10.51 -5.70 11.69
CA ALA A 221 -9.72 -4.55 12.07
C ALA A 221 -9.76 -4.32 13.58
N ALA A 222 -8.61 -4.05 14.16
CA ALA A 222 -8.46 -3.54 15.52
C ALA A 222 -7.93 -2.10 15.42
N LEU A 223 -8.69 -1.17 15.97
CA LEU A 223 -8.40 0.26 15.91
C LEU A 223 -8.11 0.77 17.33
N GLN A 224 -7.53 1.97 17.42
CA GLN A 224 -7.25 2.62 18.69
C GLN A 224 -6.37 1.78 19.63
N LEU A 225 -5.37 1.11 19.05
CA LEU A 225 -4.42 0.31 19.80
C LEU A 225 -3.30 1.17 20.37
N ASP A 226 -2.66 0.68 21.44
CA ASP A 226 -1.42 1.21 21.98
C ASP A 226 -0.30 0.19 21.74
N LEU A 227 0.30 0.24 20.56
CA LEU A 227 1.37 -0.67 20.16
C LEU A 227 2.74 -0.05 20.45
N ASP A 228 3.66 -0.87 20.98
CA ASP A 228 5.03 -0.45 21.23
C ASP A 228 5.70 0.04 19.93
N PRO A 229 6.17 1.30 19.88
CA PRO A 229 6.85 1.86 18.70
C PRO A 229 8.05 1.04 18.21
N ILE A 230 8.68 0.24 19.06
CA ILE A 230 9.80 -0.63 18.68
C ILE A 230 9.38 -1.67 17.63
N LEU A 231 8.12 -2.08 17.60
CA LEU A 231 7.58 -2.99 16.59
C LEU A 231 7.68 -2.43 15.16
N PHE A 232 7.80 -1.11 15.06
CA PHE A 232 7.89 -0.35 13.80
C PHE A 232 9.30 0.19 13.53
N ALA A 233 10.30 -0.41 14.17
CA ALA A 233 11.71 -0.13 13.95
C ALA A 233 12.41 -1.39 13.40
N PRO A 234 13.48 -1.25 12.59
CA PRO A 234 14.20 -2.39 12.02
C PRO A 234 14.67 -3.41 13.05
N GLU A 235 15.09 -2.94 14.21
CA GLU A 235 15.55 -3.76 15.35
C GLU A 235 14.41 -4.52 16.06
N GLY A 236 13.18 -4.08 15.87
CA GLY A 236 11.99 -4.70 16.45
C GLY A 236 11.29 -5.71 15.55
N LEU A 237 11.78 -5.95 14.33
CA LEU A 237 11.09 -6.81 13.35
C LEU A 237 11.00 -8.27 13.79
N GLY A 238 11.94 -8.75 14.60
CA GLY A 238 11.88 -10.09 15.19
C GLY A 238 10.93 -10.24 16.37
N ARG A 239 10.34 -9.13 16.86
CA ARG A 239 9.38 -9.20 17.97
C ARG A 239 7.99 -9.58 17.45
N GLU A 240 7.30 -10.41 18.20
CA GLU A 240 5.94 -10.81 17.88
C GLU A 240 4.95 -9.65 18.12
N LEU A 241 4.05 -9.48 17.15
CA LEU A 241 2.92 -8.56 17.28
C LEU A 241 1.75 -9.29 17.96
N THR A 242 1.55 -9.03 19.24
CA THR A 242 0.46 -9.65 20.03
C THR A 242 -0.69 -8.67 20.19
N ILE A 243 -1.85 -9.03 19.66
CA ILE A 243 -3.10 -8.26 19.79
C ILE A 243 -4.20 -9.21 20.24
N PRO A 244 -4.95 -8.89 21.31
CA PRO A 244 -6.04 -9.72 21.77
C PRO A 244 -7.07 -9.97 20.68
N PRO A 245 -7.51 -11.23 20.45
CA PRO A 245 -8.47 -11.56 19.41
C PRO A 245 -9.77 -10.76 19.48
N GLU A 246 -10.23 -10.43 20.67
CA GLU A 246 -11.43 -9.63 20.96
C GLU A 246 -11.34 -8.17 20.51
N ALA A 247 -10.14 -7.65 20.31
CA ALA A 247 -9.92 -6.29 19.77
C ALA A 247 -10.27 -6.18 18.29
N PHE A 248 -10.36 -7.32 17.58
CA PHE A 248 -10.64 -7.33 16.15
C PHE A 248 -12.14 -7.35 15.87
N LEU A 249 -12.64 -6.30 15.22
CA LEU A 249 -13.99 -6.21 14.71
C LEU A 249 -14.07 -6.72 13.27
N SER A 250 -15.08 -7.55 12.96
CA SER A 250 -15.28 -8.11 11.62
C SER A 250 -15.61 -7.04 10.59
N THR A 251 -15.09 -7.18 9.40
CA THR A 251 -15.43 -6.33 8.24
C THR A 251 -16.52 -6.93 7.34
N LYS A 252 -17.13 -8.05 7.73
CA LYS A 252 -18.24 -8.69 7.01
C LYS A 252 -19.49 -7.80 6.98
#